data_b827a40d8c3a88b25d219e956c1940ae
#
_entry.id   b827a40d8c3a88b25d219e956c1940ae
#
_cell.length_a   1.000
_cell.length_b   1.000
_cell.length_c   1.000
_cell.angle_alpha   90.00
_cell.angle_beta   90.00
_cell.angle_gamma   90.00
#
_symmetry.space_group_name_H-M   'P 1'
#
loop_
_entity.id
_entity.type
_entity.pdbx_description
1 polymer ?
#
loop_
_entity_poly.entity_id
_entity_poly.type
_entity_poly.pdbx_seq_one_letter_code
_entity_poly.pdbx_strand_id
1 'polypeptide(L)'
;MTPEEVVNRILPDKPFFRQRGGVTLTGGEPLYQPDFARALASLLCQQGIGVALETCGFAPWEHLQGMLPFVRLFLYDWKIADVEKHRQWTGTDNLLIRENLIKLYHSGANIILRCPIIPGVNDTPEHFQGIAQLTRELPRIQRVDVLPYHALGNDKRAQLGLPGDGFSVPDERDVQRWRRQLESICSVKVFL
;
A
#
# COMPACT_ATOMS: atom_id res chain seq x y z
N MET A 1 1.08 14.63 -18.99
CA MET A 1 2.29 13.89 -19.42
C MET A 1 1.84 12.55 -19.97
N THR A 2 2.47 12.07 -21.06
CA THR A 2 2.28 10.70 -21.55
C THR A 2 3.16 9.71 -20.78
N PRO A 3 2.88 8.39 -20.83
CA PRO A 3 3.76 7.38 -20.22
C PRO A 3 5.20 7.46 -20.74
N GLU A 4 5.41 7.73 -22.02
CA GLU A 4 6.73 7.88 -22.66
C GLU A 4 7.49 9.08 -22.10
N GLU A 5 6.81 10.21 -21.90
CA GLU A 5 7.42 11.40 -21.28
C GLU A 5 7.87 11.11 -19.85
N VAL A 6 7.08 10.31 -19.09
CA VAL A 6 7.46 9.90 -17.73
C VAL A 6 8.69 8.99 -17.77
N VAL A 7 8.71 7.99 -18.66
CA VAL A 7 9.86 7.08 -18.81
C VAL A 7 11.13 7.88 -19.17
N ASN A 8 11.04 8.81 -20.12
CA ASN A 8 12.18 9.62 -20.52
C ASN A 8 12.76 10.45 -19.37
N ARG A 9 11.92 10.88 -18.41
CA ARG A 9 12.41 11.59 -17.20
C ARG A 9 13.06 10.64 -16.18
N ILE A 10 12.68 9.37 -16.18
CA ILE A 10 13.21 8.35 -15.25
C ILE A 10 14.52 7.75 -15.77
N LEU A 11 14.70 7.62 -17.09
CA LEU A 11 15.86 6.96 -17.70
C LEU A 11 17.22 7.47 -17.19
N PRO A 12 17.46 8.78 -16.94
CA PRO A 12 18.70 9.27 -16.36
C PRO A 12 19.04 8.66 -14.99
N ASP A 13 18.02 8.27 -14.21
CA ASP A 13 18.19 7.69 -12.88
C ASP A 13 18.42 6.17 -12.91
N LYS A 14 18.22 5.53 -14.07
CA LYS A 14 18.36 4.06 -14.22
C LYS A 14 19.69 3.51 -13.70
N PRO A 15 20.87 4.15 -13.87
CA PRO A 15 22.13 3.64 -13.31
C PRO A 15 22.13 3.48 -11.80
N PHE A 16 21.25 4.21 -11.08
CA PHE A 16 21.13 4.16 -9.61
C PHE A 16 20.21 3.03 -9.13
N PHE A 17 19.41 2.41 -10.02
CA PHE A 17 18.44 1.37 -9.66
C PHE A 17 19.07 0.01 -9.41
N ARG A 18 20.26 -0.16 -9.03
CA ARG A 18 20.90 -1.44 -8.71
C ARG A 18 20.01 -2.69 -9.03
N GLN A 19 20.45 -3.89 -8.79
CA GLN A 19 19.71 -5.13 -9.13
C GLN A 19 18.29 -5.24 -8.52
N ARG A 20 18.01 -4.54 -7.42
CA ARG A 20 16.71 -4.58 -6.70
C ARG A 20 15.96 -3.25 -6.71
N GLY A 21 16.52 -2.23 -7.30
CA GLY A 21 15.88 -0.93 -7.42
C GLY A 21 14.85 -0.88 -8.55
N GLY A 22 14.14 0.23 -8.63
CA GLY A 22 13.12 0.44 -9.64
C GLY A 22 12.27 1.67 -9.34
N VAL A 23 11.07 1.66 -9.87
CA VAL A 23 10.08 2.73 -9.74
C VAL A 23 8.88 2.24 -8.96
N THR A 24 8.40 3.04 -8.03
CA THR A 24 7.11 2.81 -7.37
C THR A 24 6.06 3.70 -8.03
N LEU A 25 5.04 3.08 -8.59
CA LEU A 25 3.83 3.78 -9.01
C LEU A 25 2.98 4.03 -7.77
N THR A 26 2.78 5.28 -7.45
CA THR A 26 2.04 5.76 -6.28
C THR A 26 1.34 7.07 -6.64
N GLY A 27 0.77 7.77 -5.67
CA GLY A 27 0.11 9.05 -5.87
C GLY A 27 -1.14 9.15 -5.02
N GLY A 28 -2.32 9.44 -5.58
CA GLY A 28 -3.59 9.14 -4.94
C GLY A 28 -3.81 7.63 -4.95
N GLU A 29 -4.48 7.14 -5.99
CA GLU A 29 -4.60 5.70 -6.27
C GLU A 29 -4.25 5.50 -7.76
N PRO A 30 -3.14 4.80 -8.10
CA PRO A 30 -2.73 4.61 -9.49
C PRO A 30 -3.78 3.92 -10.35
N LEU A 31 -4.60 3.07 -9.74
CA LEU A 31 -5.65 2.31 -10.44
C LEU A 31 -6.90 3.15 -10.76
N TYR A 32 -6.95 4.43 -10.37
CA TYR A 32 -7.92 5.37 -10.94
C TYR A 32 -7.62 5.72 -12.41
N GLN A 33 -6.37 5.51 -12.85
CA GLN A 33 -5.93 5.68 -14.23
C GLN A 33 -5.28 4.38 -14.73
N PRO A 34 -6.04 3.27 -14.83
CA PRO A 34 -5.50 1.93 -15.02
C PRO A 34 -4.75 1.77 -16.35
N ASP A 35 -5.24 2.38 -17.42
CA ASP A 35 -4.59 2.31 -18.73
C ASP A 35 -3.26 3.05 -18.75
N PHE A 36 -3.20 4.24 -18.11
CA PHE A 36 -1.95 4.98 -17.95
C PHE A 36 -0.96 4.21 -17.09
N ALA A 37 -1.39 3.70 -15.92
CA ALA A 37 -0.53 2.94 -15.01
C ALA A 37 0.04 1.69 -15.70
N ARG A 38 -0.80 0.96 -16.45
CA ARG A 38 -0.41 -0.24 -17.21
C ARG A 38 0.58 0.09 -18.33
N ALA A 39 0.30 1.13 -19.12
CA ALA A 39 1.19 1.56 -20.20
C ALA A 39 2.56 1.98 -19.65
N LEU A 40 2.59 2.76 -18.57
CA LEU A 40 3.82 3.18 -17.92
C LEU A 40 4.60 1.99 -17.35
N ALA A 41 3.94 1.07 -16.65
CA ALA A 41 4.58 -0.13 -16.11
C ALA A 41 5.17 -1.01 -17.22
N SER A 42 4.44 -1.19 -18.34
CA SER A 42 4.92 -1.93 -19.50
C SER A 42 6.19 -1.30 -20.11
N LEU A 43 6.19 0.01 -20.32
CA LEU A 43 7.33 0.72 -20.89
C LEU A 43 8.55 0.65 -19.95
N LEU A 44 8.36 0.80 -18.63
CA LEU A 44 9.44 0.64 -17.64
C LEU A 44 10.04 -0.77 -17.67
N CYS A 45 9.19 -1.81 -17.75
CA CYS A 45 9.63 -3.19 -17.91
C CYS A 45 10.46 -3.40 -19.17
N GLN A 46 10.04 -2.84 -20.32
CA GLN A 46 10.80 -2.89 -21.57
C GLN A 46 12.20 -2.26 -21.44
N GLN A 47 12.34 -1.26 -20.57
CA GLN A 47 13.64 -0.67 -20.22
C GLN A 47 14.42 -1.47 -19.17
N GLY A 48 13.94 -2.61 -18.71
CA GLY A 48 14.56 -3.43 -17.66
C GLY A 48 14.48 -2.78 -16.27
N ILE A 49 13.52 -1.87 -16.05
CA ILE A 49 13.29 -1.18 -14.77
C ILE A 49 12.20 -1.94 -14.01
N GLY A 50 12.50 -2.36 -12.78
CA GLY A 50 11.53 -3.01 -11.90
C GLY A 50 10.43 -2.04 -11.47
N VAL A 51 9.18 -2.53 -11.40
CA VAL A 51 8.03 -1.72 -10.99
C VAL A 51 7.46 -2.27 -9.68
N ALA A 52 7.25 -1.39 -8.71
CA ALA A 52 6.38 -1.62 -7.57
C ALA A 52 5.08 -0.81 -7.75
N LEU A 53 3.96 -1.35 -7.28
CA LEU A 53 2.68 -0.66 -7.28
C LEU A 53 2.19 -0.49 -5.85
N GLU A 54 1.98 0.75 -5.43
CA GLU A 54 1.33 1.10 -4.18
C GLU A 54 -0.16 1.31 -4.44
N THR A 55 -1.02 0.53 -3.77
CA THR A 55 -2.46 0.57 -3.99
C THR A 55 -3.23 0.17 -2.74
N CYS A 56 -4.40 0.77 -2.55
CA CYS A 56 -5.37 0.30 -1.55
C CYS A 56 -6.22 -0.89 -2.08
N GLY A 57 -6.09 -1.26 -3.34
CA GLY A 57 -6.82 -2.37 -3.94
C GLY A 57 -8.32 -2.14 -4.16
N PHE A 58 -8.83 -0.93 -3.94
CA PHE A 58 -10.23 -0.59 -4.21
C PHE A 58 -10.40 -0.24 -5.69
N ALA A 59 -10.37 -1.26 -6.54
CA ALA A 59 -10.54 -1.14 -7.99
C ALA A 59 -11.18 -2.42 -8.55
N PRO A 60 -11.78 -2.39 -9.74
CA PRO A 60 -12.16 -3.61 -10.46
C PRO A 60 -10.96 -4.55 -10.59
N TRP A 61 -11.21 -5.86 -10.42
CA TRP A 61 -10.12 -6.87 -10.47
C TRP A 61 -9.29 -6.79 -11.75
N GLU A 62 -9.93 -6.51 -12.87
CA GLU A 62 -9.31 -6.41 -14.19
C GLU A 62 -8.17 -5.39 -14.24
N HIS A 63 -8.27 -4.31 -13.45
CA HIS A 63 -7.21 -3.30 -13.34
C HIS A 63 -5.98 -3.88 -12.65
N LEU A 64 -6.16 -4.57 -11.52
CA LEU A 64 -5.08 -5.26 -10.80
C LEU A 64 -4.49 -6.41 -11.62
N GLN A 65 -5.35 -7.21 -12.25
CA GLN A 65 -4.94 -8.31 -13.12
C GLN A 65 -4.07 -7.82 -14.28
N GLY A 66 -4.45 -6.70 -14.90
CA GLY A 66 -3.67 -6.08 -15.97
C GLY A 66 -2.28 -5.59 -15.55
N MET A 67 -2.04 -5.41 -14.25
CA MET A 67 -0.73 -5.01 -13.71
C MET A 67 0.19 -6.20 -13.41
N LEU A 68 -0.34 -7.41 -13.22
CA LEU A 68 0.43 -8.61 -12.84
C LEU A 68 1.66 -8.89 -13.73
N PRO A 69 1.60 -8.74 -15.06
CA PRO A 69 2.77 -9.00 -15.90
C PRO A 69 3.94 -8.03 -15.71
N PHE A 70 3.69 -6.86 -15.16
CA PHE A 70 4.64 -5.74 -15.09
C PHE A 70 5.12 -5.42 -13.68
N VAL A 71 4.31 -5.73 -12.67
CA VAL A 71 4.59 -5.36 -11.27
C VAL A 71 5.33 -6.48 -10.56
N ARG A 72 6.55 -6.18 -10.09
CA ARG A 72 7.37 -7.09 -9.30
C ARG A 72 6.94 -7.18 -7.84
N LEU A 73 6.34 -6.11 -7.32
CA LEU A 73 5.98 -5.99 -5.90
C LEU A 73 4.74 -5.11 -5.75
N PHE A 74 3.73 -5.64 -5.08
CA PHE A 74 2.57 -4.89 -4.64
C PHE A 74 2.78 -4.43 -3.21
N LEU A 75 2.74 -3.13 -2.99
CA LEU A 75 2.69 -2.46 -1.70
C LEU A 75 1.20 -2.24 -1.40
N TYR A 76 0.60 -3.18 -0.65
CA TYR A 76 -0.85 -3.25 -0.52
C TYR A 76 -1.31 -2.65 0.80
N ASP A 77 -2.08 -1.57 0.74
CA ASP A 77 -2.57 -0.87 1.93
C ASP A 77 -3.74 -1.60 2.58
N TRP A 78 -3.58 -1.98 3.84
CA TRP A 78 -4.64 -2.51 4.70
C TRP A 78 -4.93 -1.55 5.84
N LYS A 79 -5.96 -0.71 5.66
CA LYS A 79 -6.18 0.45 6.54
C LYS A 79 -6.94 0.10 7.81
N ILE A 80 -8.02 -0.65 7.73
CA ILE A 80 -8.86 -1.03 8.89
C ILE A 80 -9.45 -2.41 8.61
N ALA A 81 -9.37 -3.32 9.60
CA ALA A 81 -9.86 -4.70 9.45
C ALA A 81 -11.39 -4.80 9.58
N ASP A 82 -11.98 -4.01 10.47
CA ASP A 82 -13.43 -3.98 10.68
C ASP A 82 -14.13 -3.27 9.51
N VAL A 83 -15.16 -3.91 8.97
CA VAL A 83 -15.89 -3.46 7.76
C VAL A 83 -16.58 -2.12 7.99
N GLU A 84 -17.27 -1.97 9.12
CA GLU A 84 -18.04 -0.76 9.40
C GLU A 84 -17.13 0.42 9.78
N LYS A 85 -16.09 0.17 10.58
CA LYS A 85 -15.07 1.19 10.87
C LYS A 85 -14.34 1.61 9.59
N HIS A 86 -14.05 0.67 8.67
CA HIS A 86 -13.45 1.02 7.39
C HIS A 86 -14.36 1.96 6.60
N ARG A 87 -15.66 1.65 6.53
CA ARG A 87 -16.66 2.50 5.87
C ARG A 87 -16.74 3.88 6.53
N GLN A 88 -16.75 3.93 7.85
CA GLN A 88 -16.81 5.18 8.61
C GLN A 88 -15.63 6.12 8.29
N TRP A 89 -14.41 5.57 8.20
CA TRP A 89 -13.20 6.38 8.07
C TRP A 89 -12.73 6.61 6.62
N THR A 90 -13.14 5.76 5.68
CA THR A 90 -12.69 5.85 4.28
C THR A 90 -13.83 6.11 3.29
N GLY A 91 -15.08 6.06 3.74
CA GLY A 91 -16.27 6.23 2.90
C GLY A 91 -16.72 4.94 2.18
N THR A 92 -15.96 3.84 2.28
CA THR A 92 -16.30 2.55 1.65
C THR A 92 -15.93 1.38 2.57
N ASP A 93 -16.52 0.21 2.34
CA ASP A 93 -16.11 -1.01 3.04
C ASP A 93 -14.81 -1.60 2.47
N ASN A 94 -14.28 -2.62 3.16
CA ASN A 94 -13.05 -3.28 2.76
C ASN A 94 -13.25 -4.65 2.08
N LEU A 95 -14.47 -5.00 1.71
CA LEU A 95 -14.77 -6.33 1.14
C LEU A 95 -14.08 -6.54 -0.19
N LEU A 96 -14.22 -5.58 -1.13
CA LEU A 96 -13.52 -5.62 -2.42
C LEU A 96 -12.00 -5.59 -2.25
N ILE A 97 -11.51 -4.79 -1.31
CA ILE A 97 -10.08 -4.69 -0.99
C ILE A 97 -9.54 -6.06 -0.55
N ARG A 98 -10.25 -6.73 0.37
CA ARG A 98 -9.87 -8.08 0.83
C ARG A 98 -9.95 -9.11 -0.28
N GLU A 99 -11.00 -9.08 -1.09
CA GLU A 99 -11.16 -9.99 -2.23
C GLU A 99 -10.00 -9.84 -3.23
N ASN A 100 -9.64 -8.62 -3.57
CA ASN A 100 -8.54 -8.32 -4.49
C ASN A 100 -7.17 -8.73 -3.92
N LEU A 101 -6.93 -8.56 -2.63
CA LEU A 101 -5.72 -9.05 -1.95
C LEU A 101 -5.59 -10.57 -2.10
N ILE A 102 -6.68 -11.30 -1.85
CA ILE A 102 -6.73 -12.76 -1.98
C ILE A 102 -6.48 -13.19 -3.43
N LYS A 103 -7.09 -12.52 -4.41
CA LYS A 103 -6.88 -12.79 -5.84
C LYS A 103 -5.43 -12.54 -6.27
N LEU A 104 -4.83 -11.42 -5.84
CA LEU A 104 -3.40 -11.14 -6.09
C LEU A 104 -2.49 -12.22 -5.49
N TYR A 105 -2.77 -12.61 -4.25
CA TYR A 105 -2.02 -13.68 -3.59
C TYR A 105 -2.09 -14.99 -4.37
N HIS A 106 -3.28 -15.43 -4.78
CA HIS A 106 -3.45 -16.67 -5.56
C HIS A 106 -2.88 -16.57 -6.98
N SER A 107 -2.76 -15.37 -7.53
CA SER A 107 -2.06 -15.12 -8.80
C SER A 107 -0.53 -15.18 -8.70
N GLY A 108 0.01 -15.46 -7.51
CA GLY A 108 1.46 -15.56 -7.30
C GLY A 108 2.18 -14.22 -7.14
N ALA A 109 1.46 -13.12 -6.96
CA ALA A 109 2.05 -11.79 -6.77
C ALA A 109 2.92 -11.73 -5.50
N ASN A 110 4.01 -10.97 -5.58
CA ASN A 110 4.78 -10.59 -4.40
C ASN A 110 4.07 -9.43 -3.70
N ILE A 111 3.76 -9.59 -2.42
CA ILE A 111 2.96 -8.63 -1.66
C ILE A 111 3.67 -8.28 -0.36
N ILE A 112 3.76 -6.97 -0.09
CA ILE A 112 4.02 -6.40 1.24
C ILE A 112 2.71 -5.78 1.70
N LEU A 113 2.23 -6.17 2.87
CA LEU A 113 1.05 -5.58 3.48
C LEU A 113 1.46 -4.33 4.24
N ARG A 114 0.93 -3.18 3.85
CA ARG A 114 1.19 -1.89 4.49
C ARG A 114 0.01 -1.53 5.38
N CYS A 115 0.30 -1.31 6.65
CA CYS A 115 -0.71 -1.05 7.67
C CYS A 115 -0.49 0.34 8.28
N PRO A 116 -1.15 1.39 7.76
CA PRO A 116 -1.15 2.70 8.42
C PRO A 116 -1.88 2.60 9.75
N ILE A 117 -1.22 3.04 10.83
CA ILE A 117 -1.79 3.03 12.18
C ILE A 117 -1.95 4.49 12.67
N ILE A 118 -3.20 4.82 12.99
CA ILE A 118 -3.62 6.15 13.44
C ILE A 118 -4.14 6.04 14.86
N PRO A 119 -3.54 6.75 15.83
CA PRO A 119 -3.99 6.75 17.22
C PRO A 119 -5.48 7.08 17.36
N GLY A 120 -6.20 6.27 18.14
CA GLY A 120 -7.63 6.44 18.39
C GLY A 120 -8.56 6.04 17.23
N VAL A 121 -8.00 5.58 16.10
CA VAL A 121 -8.80 5.11 14.94
C VAL A 121 -8.69 3.60 14.79
N ASN A 122 -7.49 3.10 14.55
CA ASN A 122 -7.25 1.70 14.25
C ASN A 122 -6.09 1.07 15.06
N ASP A 123 -5.54 1.76 16.05
CA ASP A 123 -4.55 1.23 17.00
C ASP A 123 -5.19 0.32 18.05
N THR A 124 -6.07 -0.59 17.64
CA THR A 124 -6.90 -1.44 18.49
C THR A 124 -6.52 -2.92 18.38
N PRO A 125 -6.74 -3.70 19.47
CA PRO A 125 -6.51 -5.15 19.45
C PRO A 125 -7.23 -5.87 18.29
N GLU A 126 -8.45 -5.48 17.98
CA GLU A 126 -9.27 -6.08 16.93
C GLU A 126 -8.64 -5.87 15.55
N HIS A 127 -8.15 -4.67 15.28
CA HIS A 127 -7.45 -4.38 14.04
C HIS A 127 -6.16 -5.19 13.91
N PHE A 128 -5.37 -5.27 14.98
CA PHE A 128 -4.14 -6.05 14.99
C PHE A 128 -4.41 -7.56 14.82
N GLN A 129 -5.46 -8.07 15.44
CA GLN A 129 -5.90 -9.45 15.20
C GLN A 129 -6.33 -9.68 13.74
N GLY A 130 -7.02 -8.71 13.13
CA GLY A 130 -7.37 -8.76 11.71
C GLY A 130 -6.15 -8.82 10.79
N ILE A 131 -5.10 -8.03 11.06
CA ILE A 131 -3.81 -8.10 10.35
C ILE A 131 -3.17 -9.48 10.53
N ALA A 132 -3.11 -9.97 11.77
CA ALA A 132 -2.54 -11.28 12.07
C ALA A 132 -3.31 -12.42 11.38
N GLN A 133 -4.64 -12.33 11.31
CA GLN A 133 -5.47 -13.29 10.59
C GLN A 133 -5.12 -13.32 9.10
N LEU A 134 -5.01 -12.15 8.44
CA LEU A 134 -4.59 -12.09 7.04
C LEU A 134 -3.23 -12.75 6.82
N THR A 135 -2.26 -12.53 7.70
CA THR A 135 -0.94 -13.15 7.56
C THR A 135 -0.97 -14.68 7.72
N ARG A 136 -1.89 -15.21 8.54
CA ARG A 136 -2.11 -16.66 8.67
C ARG A 136 -2.83 -17.26 7.46
N GLU A 137 -3.82 -16.56 6.92
CA GLU A 137 -4.55 -16.97 5.72
C GLU A 137 -3.67 -16.90 4.45
N LEU A 138 -2.76 -15.93 4.41
CA LEU A 138 -1.93 -15.60 3.25
C LEU A 138 -0.42 -15.65 3.59
N PRO A 139 0.13 -16.81 3.98
CA PRO A 139 1.49 -16.92 4.54
C PRO A 139 2.64 -16.59 3.58
N ARG A 140 2.39 -16.41 2.27
CA ARG A 140 3.38 -15.93 1.30
C ARG A 140 3.45 -14.40 1.20
N ILE A 141 2.64 -13.66 1.96
CA ILE A 141 2.89 -12.22 2.15
C ILE A 141 4.30 -12.08 2.71
N GLN A 142 5.12 -11.24 2.09
CA GLN A 142 6.55 -11.18 2.41
C GLN A 142 6.79 -10.61 3.81
N ARG A 143 6.00 -9.62 4.19
CA ARG A 143 6.05 -8.95 5.49
C ARG A 143 4.86 -8.01 5.68
N VAL A 144 4.73 -7.51 6.90
CA VAL A 144 3.85 -6.40 7.27
C VAL A 144 4.73 -5.17 7.54
N ASP A 145 4.45 -4.05 6.86
CA ASP A 145 5.04 -2.75 7.16
C ASP A 145 4.02 -1.94 7.96
N VAL A 146 4.35 -1.63 9.21
CA VAL A 146 3.57 -0.75 10.08
C VAL A 146 3.96 0.68 9.75
N LEU A 147 2.99 1.50 9.36
CA LEU A 147 3.20 2.89 8.99
C LEU A 147 2.55 3.80 10.05
N PRO A 148 3.31 4.28 11.02
CA PRO A 148 2.79 5.21 12.00
C PRO A 148 2.27 6.49 11.32
N TYR A 149 1.12 6.98 11.78
CA TYR A 149 0.58 8.24 11.27
C TYR A 149 1.60 9.38 11.42
N HIS A 150 1.68 10.22 10.41
CA HIS A 150 2.45 11.46 10.40
C HIS A 150 1.63 12.61 9.77
N ALA A 151 1.81 13.82 10.29
CA ALA A 151 1.00 14.98 9.91
C ALA A 151 1.41 15.65 8.57
N LEU A 152 2.32 15.08 7.78
CA LEU A 152 2.78 15.66 6.52
C LEU A 152 1.66 15.91 5.49
N GLY A 153 0.55 15.17 5.59
CA GLY A 153 -0.64 15.38 4.76
C GLY A 153 -1.38 16.70 5.06
N ASN A 154 -1.19 17.27 6.24
CA ASN A 154 -1.87 18.50 6.64
C ASN A 154 -1.40 19.72 5.85
N ASP A 155 -0.16 19.75 5.36
CA ASP A 155 0.33 20.82 4.48
C ASP A 155 -0.44 20.85 3.16
N LYS A 156 -0.72 19.68 2.57
CA LYS A 156 -1.56 19.58 1.37
C LYS A 156 -3.00 20.02 1.65
N ARG A 157 -3.55 19.65 2.80
CA ARG A 157 -4.90 20.07 3.21
C ARG A 157 -4.97 21.57 3.36
N ALA A 158 -3.98 22.19 4.01
CA ALA A 158 -3.89 23.64 4.15
C ALA A 158 -3.81 24.37 2.79
N GLN A 159 -3.02 23.85 1.84
CA GLN A 159 -2.94 24.38 0.47
C GLN A 159 -4.28 24.31 -0.28
N LEU A 160 -5.15 23.35 0.07
CA LEU A 160 -6.48 23.20 -0.49
C LEU A 160 -7.56 23.95 0.32
N GLY A 161 -7.17 24.73 1.34
CA GLY A 161 -8.11 25.45 2.22
C GLY A 161 -8.92 24.52 3.14
N LEU A 162 -8.48 23.28 3.33
CA LEU A 162 -9.16 22.30 4.18
C LEU A 162 -8.56 22.34 5.62
N PRO A 163 -9.39 22.11 6.65
CA PRO A 163 -8.89 22.00 8.02
C PRO A 163 -7.93 20.80 8.16
N GLY A 164 -7.05 20.84 9.16
CA GLY A 164 -6.27 19.69 9.56
C GLY A 164 -7.15 18.47 9.85
N ASP A 165 -6.60 17.27 9.75
CA ASP A 165 -7.37 16.03 9.93
C ASP A 165 -7.68 15.70 11.40
N GLY A 166 -7.06 16.43 12.35
CA GLY A 166 -7.31 16.31 13.79
C GLY A 166 -6.66 15.09 14.44
N PHE A 167 -5.85 14.29 13.72
CA PHE A 167 -5.19 13.13 14.31
C PHE A 167 -3.92 13.51 15.05
N SER A 168 -3.66 12.75 16.12
CA SER A 168 -2.43 12.87 16.91
C SER A 168 -1.30 12.07 16.26
N VAL A 169 -0.11 12.63 16.21
CA VAL A 169 1.10 11.89 15.85
C VAL A 169 1.47 10.98 17.03
N PRO A 170 1.64 9.65 16.82
CA PRO A 170 2.00 8.74 17.88
C PRO A 170 3.40 9.05 18.43
N ASP A 171 3.63 8.81 19.71
CA ASP A 171 4.98 8.83 20.25
C ASP A 171 5.74 7.53 19.91
N GLU A 172 7.06 7.55 20.12
CA GLU A 172 7.89 6.39 19.79
C GLU A 172 7.55 5.15 20.65
N ARG A 173 7.06 5.34 21.89
CA ARG A 173 6.65 4.23 22.78
C ARG A 173 5.42 3.52 22.24
N ASP A 174 4.46 4.27 21.71
CA ASP A 174 3.28 3.71 21.05
C ASP A 174 3.68 2.90 19.81
N VAL A 175 4.52 3.48 18.96
CA VAL A 175 5.00 2.83 17.74
C VAL A 175 5.73 1.52 18.07
N GLN A 176 6.61 1.52 19.06
CA GLN A 176 7.33 0.31 19.50
C GLN A 176 6.39 -0.71 20.17
N ARG A 177 5.34 -0.26 20.87
CA ARG A 177 4.32 -1.14 21.43
C ARG A 177 3.53 -1.85 20.32
N TRP A 178 3.04 -1.13 19.30
CA TRP A 178 2.32 -1.69 18.17
C TRP A 178 3.16 -2.71 17.41
N ARG A 179 4.40 -2.36 17.13
CA ARG A 179 5.34 -3.27 16.47
C ARG A 179 5.48 -4.58 17.25
N ARG A 180 5.83 -4.52 18.54
CA ARG A 180 6.00 -5.72 19.37
C ARG A 180 4.72 -6.55 19.46
N GLN A 181 3.57 -5.90 19.57
CA GLN A 181 2.28 -6.58 19.59
C GLN A 181 2.04 -7.33 18.28
N LEU A 182 2.24 -6.70 17.13
CA LEU A 182 2.08 -7.34 15.82
C LEU A 182 3.13 -8.43 15.58
N GLU A 183 4.39 -8.23 15.95
CA GLU A 183 5.43 -9.24 15.88
C GLU A 183 5.09 -10.51 16.67
N SER A 184 4.37 -10.37 17.78
CA SER A 184 3.98 -11.52 18.63
C SER A 184 2.82 -12.35 18.07
N ILE A 185 2.01 -11.82 17.16
CA ILE A 185 0.77 -12.47 16.68
C ILE A 185 0.74 -12.74 15.17
N CYS A 186 1.54 -12.03 14.36
CA CYS A 186 1.63 -12.23 12.93
C CYS A 186 2.51 -13.45 12.58
N SER A 187 2.16 -14.15 11.49
CA SER A 187 2.93 -15.29 10.98
C SER A 187 4.11 -14.91 10.08
N VAL A 188 4.24 -13.62 9.75
CA VAL A 188 5.30 -13.06 8.90
C VAL A 188 6.04 -11.95 9.64
N LYS A 189 7.22 -11.55 9.13
CA LYS A 189 8.00 -10.46 9.73
C LYS A 189 7.23 -9.15 9.72
N VAL A 190 7.40 -8.34 10.77
CA VAL A 190 6.83 -7.01 10.92
C VAL A 190 7.95 -5.96 10.94
N PHE A 191 7.78 -4.89 10.18
CA PHE A 191 8.73 -3.77 10.08
C PHE A 191 8.04 -2.43 10.38
N LEU A 192 8.83 -1.43 10.76
CA LEU A 192 8.45 -0.02 10.84
C LEU A 192 8.98 0.71 9.63
#